data_b35aef44c5390c76ca756379f71b71fc
#
_entry.id   b35aef44c5390c76ca756379f71b71fc
#
_cell.length_a   1.000
_cell.length_b   1.000
_cell.length_c   1.000
_cell.angle_alpha   90.00
_cell.angle_beta   90.00
_cell.angle_gamma   90.00
#
_symmetry.space_group_name_H-M   'P 1'
#
loop_
_entity.id
_entity.type
_entity.pdbx_description
1 polymer ?
#
loop_
_entity_poly.entity_id
_entity_poly.type
_entity_poly.pdbx_seq_one_letter_code
_entity_poly.pdbx_strand_id
1 'polypeptide(L)'
;MKYILILFVLLTFKLNAQDSIKPKFEKEGELTKAVFYHDNAEIAQTGYFKNEKRHGNWISYHPSGKKSAMGTYKSGLKTGQWFFWSENDLIEVIYKENKIINVLRWNNSEKKLIAKNN
;
A
#
# COMPACT_ATOMS: atom_id res chain seq x y z
N MET A 1 0.20 34.21 56.25
CA MET A 1 -0.42 33.54 55.10
C MET A 1 0.60 33.47 53.94
N LYS A 2 1.09 32.27 53.67
CA LYS A 2 2.00 32.07 52.55
C LYS A 2 1.17 31.64 51.34
N TYR A 3 1.09 32.49 50.35
CA TYR A 3 0.44 32.14 49.08
C TYR A 3 1.45 31.33 48.27
N ILE A 4 1.18 30.03 48.09
CA ILE A 4 1.93 29.19 47.18
C ILE A 4 1.41 29.49 45.80
N LEU A 5 2.17 30.25 45.02
CA LEU A 5 1.91 30.44 43.58
C LEU A 5 2.31 29.17 42.87
N ILE A 6 1.33 28.30 42.65
CA ILE A 6 1.53 27.14 41.78
C ILE A 6 1.60 27.67 40.36
N LEU A 7 2.82 27.84 39.85
CA LEU A 7 3.07 28.14 38.47
C LEU A 7 2.73 26.90 37.67
N PHE A 8 1.53 26.85 37.14
CA PHE A 8 1.13 25.84 36.15
C PHE A 8 1.93 26.13 34.87
N VAL A 9 3.09 25.47 34.73
CA VAL A 9 3.77 25.41 33.43
C VAL A 9 2.91 24.55 32.53
N LEU A 10 2.01 25.18 31.77
CA LEU A 10 1.35 24.56 30.65
C LEU A 10 2.43 24.20 29.62
N LEU A 11 2.97 23.01 29.75
CA LEU A 11 3.78 22.38 28.70
C LEU A 11 2.81 22.15 27.53
N THR A 12 2.69 23.15 26.66
CA THR A 12 2.02 22.95 25.38
C THR A 12 2.89 22.02 24.56
N PHE A 13 2.62 20.73 24.66
CA PHE A 13 3.08 19.79 23.65
C PHE A 13 2.42 20.24 22.35
N LYS A 14 3.18 20.94 21.53
CA LYS A 14 2.82 21.06 20.12
C LYS A 14 2.98 19.66 19.56
N LEU A 15 1.88 18.91 19.54
CA LEU A 15 1.74 17.77 18.65
C LEU A 15 1.93 18.35 17.25
N ASN A 16 3.15 18.23 16.72
CA ASN A 16 3.36 18.35 15.29
C ASN A 16 2.67 17.15 14.67
N ALA A 17 1.33 17.27 14.48
CA ALA A 17 0.64 16.42 13.56
C ALA A 17 1.27 16.76 12.20
N GLN A 18 2.18 15.90 11.72
CA GLN A 18 2.58 15.93 10.33
C GLN A 18 1.27 15.83 9.54
N ASP A 19 0.96 16.87 8.78
CA ASP A 19 -0.16 16.83 7.85
C ASP A 19 0.12 15.68 6.87
N SER A 20 -0.50 14.53 7.13
CA SER A 20 -0.45 13.42 6.19
C SER A 20 -1.06 13.87 4.88
N ILE A 21 -0.38 13.61 3.78
CA ILE A 21 -0.86 13.98 2.45
C ILE A 21 -2.14 13.22 2.17
N LYS A 22 -3.21 13.96 1.89
CA LYS A 22 -4.52 13.38 1.65
C LYS A 22 -4.55 12.59 0.35
N PRO A 23 -5.22 11.45 0.32
CA PRO A 23 -5.46 10.71 -0.92
C PRO A 23 -6.20 11.56 -1.93
N LYS A 24 -5.91 11.33 -3.20
CA LYS A 24 -6.61 11.95 -4.33
C LYS A 24 -7.58 10.95 -4.94
N PHE A 25 -8.82 11.38 -5.11
CA PHE A 25 -9.86 10.59 -5.76
C PHE A 25 -10.40 11.32 -6.98
N GLU A 26 -10.58 10.61 -8.07
CA GLU A 26 -11.11 11.14 -9.32
C GLU A 26 -12.15 10.17 -9.89
N LYS A 27 -13.36 10.67 -10.12
CA LYS A 27 -14.44 9.86 -10.65
C LYS A 27 -14.29 9.68 -12.16
N GLU A 28 -14.24 8.44 -12.62
CA GLU A 28 -14.15 8.05 -14.02
C GLU A 28 -15.30 7.08 -14.35
N GLY A 29 -16.49 7.59 -14.74
CA GLY A 29 -17.66 6.78 -14.97
C GLY A 29 -18.13 6.06 -13.71
N GLU A 30 -18.22 4.72 -13.77
CA GLU A 30 -18.58 3.88 -12.61
C GLU A 30 -17.42 3.62 -11.65
N LEU A 31 -16.20 3.95 -12.05
CA LEU A 31 -14.99 3.76 -11.28
C LEU A 31 -14.55 5.05 -10.60
N THR A 32 -13.87 4.92 -9.49
CA THR A 32 -13.16 6.02 -8.84
C THR A 32 -11.69 5.69 -8.80
N LYS A 33 -10.89 6.48 -9.50
CA LYS A 33 -9.42 6.39 -9.45
C LYS A 33 -8.93 6.92 -8.11
N ALA A 34 -8.07 6.19 -7.45
CA ALA A 34 -7.49 6.57 -6.17
C ALA A 34 -5.97 6.61 -6.24
N VAL A 35 -5.39 7.64 -5.64
CA VAL A 35 -3.94 7.79 -5.46
C VAL A 35 -3.67 8.06 -3.99
N PHE A 36 -2.88 7.20 -3.37
CA PHE A 36 -2.41 7.35 -1.99
C PHE A 36 -0.94 7.74 -2.00
N TYR A 37 -0.52 8.52 -1.03
CA TYR A 37 0.84 9.05 -0.95
C TYR A 37 1.54 8.61 0.32
N HIS A 38 2.86 8.40 0.22
CA HIS A 38 3.76 8.32 1.36
C HIS A 38 3.96 9.71 1.99
N ASP A 39 4.51 9.76 3.20
CA ASP A 39 4.79 11.02 3.89
C ASP A 39 5.78 11.93 3.13
N ASN A 40 6.62 11.34 2.27
CA ASN A 40 7.56 12.09 1.40
C ASN A 40 6.93 12.61 0.10
N ALA A 41 5.61 12.59 -0.03
CA ALA A 41 4.84 12.99 -1.22
C ALA A 41 4.98 12.05 -2.44
N GLU A 42 5.73 10.98 -2.34
CA GLU A 42 5.78 9.95 -3.38
C GLU A 42 4.51 9.09 -3.36
N ILE A 43 4.12 8.60 -4.53
CA ILE A 43 2.94 7.73 -4.64
C ILE A 43 3.19 6.42 -3.86
N ALA A 44 2.27 6.10 -2.96
CA ALA A 44 2.29 4.85 -2.20
C ALA A 44 1.48 3.76 -2.90
N GLN A 45 0.32 4.10 -3.43
CA GLN A 45 -0.58 3.13 -4.05
C GLN A 45 -1.50 3.83 -5.05
N THR A 46 -1.77 3.17 -6.18
CA THR A 46 -2.75 3.62 -7.16
C THR A 46 -3.69 2.49 -7.53
N GLY A 47 -4.93 2.81 -7.80
CA GLY A 47 -5.90 1.83 -8.26
C GLY A 47 -7.29 2.43 -8.45
N TYR A 48 -8.26 1.56 -8.55
CA TYR A 48 -9.66 1.91 -8.78
C TYR A 48 -10.57 1.29 -7.73
N PHE A 49 -11.61 2.03 -7.36
CA PHE A 49 -12.74 1.54 -6.59
C PHE A 49 -13.98 1.43 -7.48
N LYS A 50 -14.75 0.40 -7.27
CA LYS A 50 -16.09 0.22 -7.81
C LYS A 50 -17.02 -0.19 -6.70
N ASN A 51 -18.10 0.56 -6.48
CA ASN A 51 -19.03 0.30 -5.38
C ASN A 51 -18.30 0.16 -4.03
N GLU A 52 -17.35 1.08 -3.74
CA GLU A 52 -16.55 1.13 -2.50
C GLU A 52 -15.61 -0.06 -2.28
N LYS A 53 -15.41 -0.89 -3.30
CA LYS A 53 -14.50 -2.03 -3.28
C LYS A 53 -13.36 -1.84 -4.27
N ARG A 54 -12.17 -2.30 -3.92
CA ARG A 54 -11.05 -2.31 -4.86
C ARG A 54 -11.40 -3.12 -6.09
N HIS A 55 -11.09 -2.58 -7.27
CA HIS A 55 -11.42 -3.18 -8.55
C HIS A 55 -10.36 -2.87 -9.60
N GLY A 56 -10.07 -3.84 -10.47
CA GLY A 56 -9.07 -3.68 -11.52
C GLY A 56 -7.63 -3.67 -11.00
N ASN A 57 -6.74 -3.06 -11.75
CA ASN A 57 -5.31 -3.05 -11.46
C ASN A 57 -4.97 -2.13 -10.28
N TRP A 58 -4.19 -2.66 -9.35
CA TRP A 58 -3.64 -1.94 -8.22
C TRP A 58 -2.13 -2.08 -8.19
N ILE A 59 -1.45 -0.97 -7.95
CA ILE A 59 0.01 -0.91 -7.88
C ILE A 59 0.40 -0.25 -6.57
N SER A 60 1.32 -0.87 -5.84
CA SER A 60 1.94 -0.31 -4.65
C SER A 60 3.41 0.01 -4.91
N TYR A 61 3.90 1.05 -4.25
CA TYR A 61 5.26 1.55 -4.40
C TYR A 61 5.95 1.69 -3.05
N HIS A 62 7.24 1.47 -3.01
CA HIS A 62 8.10 1.86 -1.89
C HIS A 62 8.26 3.40 -1.85
N PRO A 63 8.63 3.99 -0.69
CA PRO A 63 8.94 5.42 -0.62
C PRO A 63 10.02 5.88 -1.60
N SER A 64 10.88 4.99 -2.06
CA SER A 64 11.87 5.24 -3.12
C SER A 64 11.30 5.41 -4.52
N GLY A 65 10.01 5.13 -4.73
CA GLY A 65 9.36 5.12 -6.04
C GLY A 65 9.39 3.80 -6.79
N LYS A 66 10.11 2.80 -6.30
CA LYS A 66 10.13 1.46 -6.91
C LYS A 66 8.84 0.71 -6.62
N LYS A 67 8.33 -0.04 -7.58
CA LYS A 67 7.16 -0.90 -7.38
C LYS A 67 7.42 -1.94 -6.29
N SER A 68 6.46 -2.13 -5.40
CA SER A 68 6.50 -3.16 -4.36
C SER A 68 5.49 -4.28 -4.58
N ALA A 69 4.35 -3.96 -5.18
CA ALA A 69 3.33 -4.95 -5.50
C ALA A 69 2.49 -4.49 -6.69
N MET A 70 1.95 -5.45 -7.43
CA MET A 70 1.02 -5.20 -8.53
C MET A 70 0.10 -6.38 -8.71
N GLY A 71 -1.18 -6.13 -8.93
CA GLY A 71 -2.15 -7.19 -9.20
C GLY A 71 -3.54 -6.65 -9.49
N THR A 72 -4.48 -7.55 -9.57
CA THR A 72 -5.85 -7.25 -9.94
C THR A 72 -6.81 -7.63 -8.81
N TYR A 73 -7.74 -6.73 -8.51
CA TYR A 73 -8.90 -6.99 -7.65
C TYR A 73 -10.16 -7.13 -8.49
N LYS A 74 -11.02 -8.02 -8.07
CA LYS A 74 -12.39 -8.12 -8.55
C LYS A 74 -13.32 -8.09 -7.34
N SER A 75 -14.16 -7.06 -7.26
CA SER A 75 -15.10 -6.86 -6.15
C SER A 75 -14.44 -7.00 -4.76
N GLY A 76 -13.27 -6.40 -4.59
CA GLY A 76 -12.52 -6.39 -3.34
C GLY A 76 -11.66 -7.63 -3.09
N LEU A 77 -11.69 -8.63 -3.97
CA LEU A 77 -10.94 -9.87 -3.84
C LEU A 77 -9.75 -9.91 -4.80
N LYS A 78 -8.60 -10.36 -4.32
CA LYS A 78 -7.44 -10.60 -5.17
C LYS A 78 -7.72 -11.72 -6.15
N THR A 79 -7.40 -11.49 -7.42
CA THR A 79 -7.60 -12.48 -8.49
C THR A 79 -6.42 -12.46 -9.45
N GLY A 80 -6.16 -13.60 -10.08
CA GLY A 80 -5.15 -13.74 -11.11
C GLY A 80 -3.73 -13.59 -10.56
N GLN A 81 -2.86 -13.13 -11.43
CA GLN A 81 -1.43 -13.04 -11.18
C GLN A 81 -1.08 -11.77 -10.41
N TRP A 82 -0.39 -11.93 -9.30
CA TRP A 82 0.13 -10.86 -8.46
C TRP A 82 1.65 -10.92 -8.40
N PHE A 83 2.28 -9.76 -8.38
CA PHE A 83 3.73 -9.60 -8.29
C PHE A 83 4.08 -8.84 -7.01
N PHE A 84 5.08 -9.33 -6.29
CA PHE A 84 5.65 -8.68 -5.12
C PHE A 84 7.16 -8.59 -5.29
N TRP A 85 7.70 -7.37 -5.22
CA TRP A 85 9.13 -7.11 -5.36
C TRP A 85 9.75 -6.76 -4.01
N SER A 86 10.86 -7.38 -3.72
CA SER A 86 11.81 -6.94 -2.72
C SER A 86 13.14 -6.61 -3.40
N GLU A 87 14.19 -6.20 -2.65
CA GLU A 87 15.46 -5.78 -3.25
C GLU A 87 16.07 -6.84 -4.20
N ASN A 88 15.97 -8.12 -3.84
CA ASN A 88 16.60 -9.20 -4.56
C ASN A 88 15.64 -10.25 -5.13
N ASP A 89 14.39 -10.18 -4.77
CA ASP A 89 13.41 -11.22 -5.09
C ASP A 89 12.19 -10.65 -5.81
N LEU A 90 11.66 -11.45 -6.74
CA LEU A 90 10.33 -11.30 -7.29
C LEU A 90 9.51 -12.52 -6.89
N ILE A 91 8.37 -12.29 -6.29
CA ILE A 91 7.42 -13.34 -5.93
C ILE A 91 6.18 -13.16 -6.80
N GLU A 92 5.83 -14.18 -7.55
CA GLU A 92 4.58 -14.27 -8.30
C GLU A 92 3.59 -15.14 -7.53
N VAL A 93 2.40 -14.62 -7.31
CA VAL A 93 1.32 -15.34 -6.61
C VAL A 93 0.10 -15.38 -7.50
N ILE A 94 -0.45 -16.56 -7.71
CA ILE A 94 -1.72 -16.71 -8.40
C ILE A 94 -2.82 -16.81 -7.35
N TYR A 95 -3.77 -15.88 -7.41
CA TYR A 95 -4.93 -15.83 -6.52
C TYR A 95 -6.20 -16.25 -7.26
N LYS A 96 -7.08 -16.91 -6.52
CA LYS A 96 -8.48 -17.12 -6.89
C LYS A 96 -9.34 -16.72 -5.70
N GLU A 97 -10.06 -15.61 -5.81
CA GLU A 97 -10.92 -15.07 -4.75
C GLU A 97 -10.19 -14.99 -3.40
N ASN A 98 -9.06 -14.28 -3.34
CA ASN A 98 -8.15 -14.14 -2.18
C ASN A 98 -7.39 -15.41 -1.78
N LYS A 99 -7.67 -16.55 -2.35
CA LYS A 99 -6.96 -17.80 -2.04
C LYS A 99 -5.72 -17.94 -2.91
N ILE A 100 -4.60 -18.27 -2.29
CA ILE A 100 -3.35 -18.56 -3.00
C ILE A 100 -3.43 -19.96 -3.60
N ILE A 101 -3.33 -20.05 -4.94
CA ILE A 101 -3.31 -21.33 -5.66
C ILE A 101 -1.93 -21.72 -6.18
N ASN A 102 -1.03 -20.75 -6.35
CA ASN A 102 0.36 -21.01 -6.75
C ASN A 102 1.28 -19.87 -6.31
N VAL A 103 2.53 -20.19 -6.00
CA VAL A 103 3.58 -19.23 -5.68
C VAL A 103 4.85 -19.60 -6.41
N LEU A 104 5.42 -18.64 -7.15
CA LEU A 104 6.70 -18.73 -7.83
C LEU A 104 7.63 -17.68 -7.25
N ARG A 105 8.83 -18.07 -6.89
CA ARG A 105 9.85 -17.15 -6.39
C ARG A 105 11.04 -17.11 -7.32
N TRP A 106 11.40 -15.90 -7.74
CA TRP A 106 12.57 -15.61 -8.57
C TRP A 106 13.62 -14.91 -7.71
N ASN A 107 14.81 -15.44 -7.68
CA ASN A 107 15.94 -14.81 -7.01
C ASN A 107 16.89 -14.24 -8.06
N ASN A 108 17.18 -12.94 -7.98
CA ASN A 108 18.05 -12.26 -8.96
C ASN A 108 19.51 -12.73 -8.92
N SER A 109 19.99 -13.23 -7.78
CA SER A 109 21.39 -13.65 -7.65
C SER A 109 21.71 -14.95 -8.37
N GLU A 110 20.72 -15.80 -8.63
CA GLU A 110 20.91 -17.13 -9.22
C GLU A 110 20.07 -17.40 -10.47
N LYS A 111 19.18 -16.49 -10.87
CA LYS A 111 18.17 -16.74 -11.92
C LYS A 111 17.43 -18.06 -11.73
N LYS A 112 17.29 -18.48 -10.49
CA LYS A 112 16.74 -19.78 -10.13
C LYS A 112 15.26 -19.65 -9.75
N LEU A 113 14.42 -20.37 -10.49
CA LEU A 113 13.02 -20.53 -10.15
C LEU A 113 12.86 -21.50 -8.98
N ILE A 114 12.30 -21.03 -7.87
CA ILE A 114 11.89 -21.88 -6.77
C ILE A 114 10.37 -21.95 -6.80
N ALA A 115 9.84 -23.00 -7.42
CA ALA A 115 8.41 -23.29 -7.38
C ALA A 115 8.04 -23.93 -6.03
N LYS A 116 7.05 -23.36 -5.34
CA LYS A 116 6.45 -24.00 -4.16
C LYS A 116 4.97 -24.23 -4.48
N ASN A 117 4.65 -25.46 -4.84
CA ASN A 117 3.28 -25.90 -4.96
C ASN A 117 2.74 -26.22 -3.58
N ASN A 118 1.70 -25.52 -3.18
CA ASN A 118 0.90 -25.88 -2.01
C ASN A 118 -0.29 -26.69 -2.45
#